data_a7fcb204690195332e062bb25904385b
#
_entry.id   a7fcb204690195332e062bb25904385b
#
_cell.length_a   1.000
_cell.length_b   1.000
_cell.length_c   1.000
_cell.angle_alpha   90.00
_cell.angle_beta   90.00
_cell.angle_gamma   90.00
#
_symmetry.space_group_name_H-M   'P 1'
#
loop_
_entity.id
_entity.type
_entity.pdbx_description
1 polymer ?
#
loop_
_entity_poly.entity_id
_entity_poly.type
_entity_poly.pdbx_seq_one_letter_code
_entity_poly.pdbx_strand_id
1 'polypeptide(L)'
;DVNGRPWKKHQIEVRDIVHGYEQAVCNPATFGNVYQLGSKEPFTWDVLIPYISEKTGIPYSTVDLPMNPTFYEYDLSAARNDFGYAPSLSVFEMVDEAIRYNEEGGGSIVPTKV
;
A
#
# COMPACT_ATOMS: atom_id res chain seq x y z
N ASP A 1 6.32 1.61 18.88
CA ASP A 1 7.74 1.51 19.28
C ASP A 1 7.90 1.84 20.77
N VAL A 2 9.13 1.79 21.26
CA VAL A 2 9.48 2.11 22.66
C VAL A 2 9.11 3.53 23.09
N ASN A 3 8.82 4.43 22.16
CA ASN A 3 8.37 5.80 22.41
C ASN A 3 6.85 5.97 22.17
N GLY A 4 6.13 4.89 22.03
CA GLY A 4 4.69 4.90 21.75
C GLY A 4 4.31 5.34 20.33
N ARG A 5 5.28 5.41 19.37
CA ARG A 5 4.97 5.75 17.98
C ARG A 5 4.49 4.51 17.24
N PRO A 6 3.37 4.59 16.52
CA PRO A 6 2.87 3.48 15.72
C PRO A 6 3.82 3.16 14.54
N TRP A 7 3.87 1.89 14.15
CA TRP A 7 4.65 1.48 12.99
C TRP A 7 4.03 2.06 11.72
N LYS A 8 4.86 2.74 10.92
CA LYS A 8 4.47 3.31 9.65
C LYS A 8 4.95 2.43 8.49
N LYS A 9 4.06 2.17 7.56
CA LYS A 9 4.32 1.44 6.32
C LYS A 9 3.84 2.24 5.12
N HIS A 10 4.57 2.11 4.04
CA HIS A 10 4.19 2.64 2.75
C HIS A 10 4.21 1.49 1.75
N GLN A 11 3.06 0.89 1.53
CA GLN A 11 2.87 -0.23 0.61
C GLN A 11 2.44 0.29 -0.76
N ILE A 12 2.30 -0.61 -1.72
CA ILE A 12 1.81 -0.28 -3.04
C ILE A 12 0.86 -1.39 -3.49
N GLU A 13 -0.18 -1.01 -4.18
CA GLU A 13 -1.11 -1.91 -4.84
C GLU A 13 -0.59 -2.29 -6.24
N VAL A 14 -0.80 -3.53 -6.65
CA VAL A 14 -0.22 -4.07 -7.89
C VAL A 14 -0.66 -3.29 -9.14
N ARG A 15 -1.88 -2.79 -9.20
CA ARG A 15 -2.38 -1.99 -10.33
C ARG A 15 -1.67 -0.65 -10.43
N ASP A 16 -1.37 -0.02 -9.31
CA ASP A 16 -0.57 1.20 -9.28
C ASP A 16 0.88 0.94 -9.72
N ILE A 17 1.44 -0.26 -9.41
CA ILE A 17 2.74 -0.68 -9.94
C ILE A 17 2.68 -0.80 -11.46
N VAL A 18 1.69 -1.53 -11.99
CA VAL A 18 1.52 -1.72 -13.43
C VAL A 18 1.38 -0.37 -14.13
N HIS A 19 0.54 0.50 -13.59
CA HIS A 19 0.35 1.85 -14.14
C HIS A 19 1.66 2.67 -14.13
N GLY A 20 2.43 2.60 -13.05
CA GLY A 20 3.75 3.23 -12.98
C GLY A 20 4.71 2.70 -14.04
N TYR A 21 4.74 1.39 -14.26
CA TYR A 21 5.54 0.79 -15.34
C TYR A 21 5.08 1.21 -16.72
N GLU A 22 3.79 1.23 -16.99
CA GLU A 22 3.22 1.68 -18.28
C GLU A 22 3.65 3.11 -18.61
N GLN A 23 3.66 3.99 -17.60
CA GLN A 23 4.09 5.38 -17.78
C GLN A 23 5.61 5.53 -17.94
N ALA A 24 6.39 4.66 -17.33
CA ALA A 24 7.85 4.70 -17.36
C ALA A 24 8.43 4.06 -18.63
N VAL A 25 7.81 2.99 -19.14
CA VAL A 25 8.29 2.26 -20.33
C VAL A 25 8.25 3.18 -21.55
N CYS A 26 9.36 3.18 -22.30
CA CYS A 26 9.55 4.04 -23.48
C CYS A 26 9.51 5.56 -23.21
N ASN A 27 9.59 5.98 -21.97
CA ASN A 27 9.73 7.39 -21.63
C ASN A 27 11.21 7.76 -21.48
N PRO A 28 11.80 8.57 -22.37
CA PRO A 28 13.22 8.92 -22.29
C PRO A 28 13.64 9.61 -20.99
N ALA A 29 12.71 10.31 -20.31
CA ALA A 29 12.99 10.96 -19.04
C ALA A 29 13.35 9.97 -17.92
N THR A 30 12.97 8.70 -18.07
CA THR A 30 13.22 7.66 -17.07
C THR A 30 14.54 6.92 -17.27
N PHE A 31 15.18 7.07 -18.42
CA PHE A 31 16.35 6.27 -18.77
C PHE A 31 17.55 6.56 -17.86
N GLY A 32 18.09 5.49 -17.28
CA GLY A 32 19.22 5.57 -16.36
C GLY A 32 18.91 6.06 -14.95
N ASN A 33 17.62 6.33 -14.64
CA ASN A 33 17.17 6.77 -13.33
C ASN A 33 16.54 5.62 -12.54
N VAL A 34 16.48 5.80 -11.21
CA VAL A 34 15.84 4.88 -10.28
C VAL A 34 14.70 5.61 -9.59
N TYR A 35 13.54 4.97 -9.49
CA TYR A 35 12.34 5.57 -8.91
C TYR A 35 11.77 4.71 -7.80
N GLN A 36 11.23 5.37 -6.76
CA GLN A 36 10.39 4.72 -5.78
C GLN A 36 8.93 4.82 -6.24
N LEU A 37 8.23 3.70 -6.18
CA LEU A 37 6.79 3.63 -6.36
C LEU A 37 6.16 3.22 -5.02
N GLY A 38 5.10 3.88 -4.65
CA GLY A 38 4.36 3.63 -3.42
C GLY A 38 2.88 3.92 -3.63
N SER A 39 2.06 3.58 -2.65
CA SER A 39 0.65 3.95 -2.67
C SER A 39 0.48 5.47 -2.51
N LYS A 40 -0.76 5.89 -2.57
CA LYS A 40 -1.17 7.29 -2.41
C LYS A 40 -0.65 7.94 -1.12
N GLU A 41 -0.61 7.16 -0.03
CA GLU A 41 -0.19 7.60 1.28
C GLU A 41 0.33 6.43 2.14
N PRO A 42 1.27 6.68 3.06
CA PRO A 42 1.63 5.71 4.06
C PRO A 42 0.50 5.51 5.08
N PHE A 43 0.52 4.39 5.77
CA PHE A 43 -0.41 4.10 6.85
C PHE A 43 0.30 3.64 8.12
N THR A 44 -0.43 3.61 9.24
CA THR A 44 0.03 3.07 10.51
C THR A 44 -0.92 1.96 10.99
N TRP A 45 -0.38 1.00 11.72
CA TRP A 45 -1.16 -0.17 12.15
C TRP A 45 -2.25 0.16 13.18
N ASP A 46 -2.02 1.19 13.98
CA ASP A 46 -3.00 1.68 14.96
C ASP A 46 -4.25 2.30 14.33
N VAL A 47 -4.17 2.67 13.05
CA VAL A 47 -5.32 3.15 12.27
C VAL A 47 -5.91 2.02 11.42
N LEU A 48 -5.06 1.21 10.77
CA LEU A 48 -5.51 0.17 9.86
C LEU A 48 -6.20 -1.00 10.59
N ILE A 49 -5.67 -1.46 11.73
CA ILE A 49 -6.24 -2.62 12.43
C ILE A 49 -7.64 -2.34 12.99
N PRO A 50 -7.92 -1.21 13.66
CA PRO A 50 -9.29 -0.85 14.02
C PRO A 50 -10.25 -0.79 12.83
N TYR A 51 -9.80 -0.24 11.70
CA TYR A 51 -10.59 -0.19 10.48
C TYR A 51 -10.98 -1.59 9.97
N ILE A 52 -10.02 -2.52 9.91
CA ILE A 52 -10.30 -3.92 9.52
C ILE A 52 -11.27 -4.56 10.52
N SER A 53 -11.05 -4.36 11.81
CA SER A 53 -11.92 -4.91 12.86
C SER A 53 -13.36 -4.42 12.74
N GLU A 54 -13.55 -3.12 12.48
CA GLU A 54 -14.89 -2.54 12.28
C GLU A 54 -15.58 -3.15 11.04
N LYS A 55 -14.86 -3.31 9.95
CA LYS A 55 -15.42 -3.84 8.69
C LYS A 55 -15.75 -5.33 8.75
N THR A 56 -14.93 -6.12 9.45
CA THR A 56 -15.06 -7.58 9.49
C THR A 56 -15.81 -8.11 10.70
N GLY A 57 -15.97 -7.29 11.75
CA GLY A 57 -16.49 -7.71 13.04
C GLY A 57 -15.52 -8.59 13.83
N ILE A 58 -14.29 -8.77 13.39
CA ILE A 58 -13.28 -9.58 14.07
C ILE A 58 -12.59 -8.73 15.14
N PRO A 59 -12.63 -9.13 16.42
CA PRO A 59 -11.96 -8.39 17.47
C PRO A 59 -10.44 -8.45 17.33
N TYR A 60 -9.74 -7.42 17.75
CA TYR A 60 -8.28 -7.38 17.79
C TYR A 60 -7.76 -7.13 19.21
N SER A 61 -6.52 -7.45 19.43
CA SER A 61 -5.78 -7.09 20.64
C SER A 61 -4.42 -6.49 20.29
N THR A 62 -3.93 -5.63 21.15
CA THR A 62 -2.58 -5.06 21.01
C THR A 62 -1.60 -5.86 21.84
N VAL A 63 -0.40 -6.05 21.30
CA VAL A 63 0.72 -6.68 21.98
C VAL A 63 1.96 -5.81 21.84
N ASP A 64 2.75 -5.72 22.89
CA ASP A 64 4.05 -5.06 22.84
C ASP A 64 5.07 -6.04 22.31
N LEU A 65 5.72 -5.67 21.19
CA LEU A 65 6.80 -6.46 20.62
C LEU A 65 8.16 -5.83 20.95
N PRO A 66 9.10 -6.62 21.51
CA PRO A 66 10.43 -6.13 21.86
C PRO A 66 11.33 -6.02 20.61
N MET A 67 10.92 -5.22 19.64
CA MET A 67 11.67 -5.04 18.41
C MET A 67 11.63 -3.58 17.95
N ASN A 68 12.63 -3.18 17.19
CA ASN A 68 12.68 -1.85 16.63
C ASN A 68 11.67 -1.74 15.51
N PRO A 69 10.72 -0.80 15.60
CA PRO A 69 9.73 -0.59 14.55
C PRO A 69 10.41 0.01 13.32
N THR A 70 9.85 -0.31 12.19
CA THR A 70 10.24 0.27 10.93
C THR A 70 9.28 1.38 10.54
N PHE A 71 9.83 2.50 10.07
CA PHE A 71 9.07 3.63 9.56
C PHE A 71 9.44 3.81 8.09
N TYR A 72 8.53 3.40 7.21
CA TYR A 72 8.71 3.55 5.78
C TYR A 72 7.75 4.60 5.24
N GLU A 73 8.33 5.58 4.58
CA GLU A 73 7.63 6.53 3.74
C GLU A 73 8.53 6.82 2.55
N TYR A 74 8.03 6.56 1.35
CA TYR A 74 8.79 6.77 0.12
C TYR A 74 8.53 8.15 -0.43
N ASP A 75 9.60 8.80 -0.87
CA ASP A 75 9.48 10.01 -1.66
C ASP A 75 9.15 9.64 -3.12
N LEU A 76 7.97 10.00 -3.55
CA LEU A 76 7.46 9.73 -4.89
C LEU A 76 7.64 10.93 -5.85
N SER A 77 8.30 11.99 -5.40
CA SER A 77 8.41 13.24 -6.16
C SER A 77 9.12 13.06 -7.49
N ALA A 78 10.19 12.27 -7.55
CA ALA A 78 10.89 11.99 -8.80
C ALA A 78 9.98 11.29 -9.83
N ALA A 79 9.26 10.25 -9.40
CA ALA A 79 8.34 9.53 -10.27
C ALA A 79 7.18 10.43 -10.76
N ARG A 80 6.67 11.29 -9.89
CA ARG A 80 5.62 12.27 -10.26
C ARG A 80 6.12 13.28 -11.28
N ASN A 81 7.32 13.81 -11.07
CA ASN A 81 7.87 14.86 -11.91
C ASN A 81 8.30 14.35 -13.29
N ASP A 82 8.92 13.18 -13.35
CA ASP A 82 9.55 12.69 -14.58
C ASP A 82 8.55 11.96 -15.50
N PHE A 83 7.57 11.25 -14.95
CA PHE A 83 6.61 10.50 -15.76
C PHE A 83 5.15 10.55 -15.25
N GLY A 84 4.84 11.45 -14.33
CA GLY A 84 3.46 11.70 -13.91
C GLY A 84 2.86 10.59 -13.03
N TYR A 85 3.69 9.82 -12.32
CA TYR A 85 3.19 8.76 -11.43
C TYR A 85 2.18 9.29 -10.42
N ALA A 86 0.97 8.78 -10.45
CA ALA A 86 -0.13 9.18 -9.59
C ALA A 86 -0.87 7.94 -9.07
N PRO A 87 -0.40 7.34 -7.96
CA PRO A 87 -1.07 6.18 -7.38
C PRO A 87 -2.49 6.54 -6.94
N SER A 88 -3.43 5.66 -7.21
CA SER A 88 -4.86 5.91 -7.00
C SER A 88 -5.41 5.24 -5.75
N LEU A 89 -4.79 4.15 -5.30
CA LEU A 89 -5.30 3.30 -4.24
C LEU A 89 -4.59 3.52 -2.91
N SER A 90 -5.38 3.63 -1.85
CA SER A 90 -4.94 3.59 -0.46
C SER A 90 -5.02 2.18 0.10
N VAL A 91 -4.38 1.93 1.23
CA VAL A 91 -4.49 0.65 1.94
C VAL A 91 -5.93 0.35 2.36
N PHE A 92 -6.73 1.36 2.66
CA PHE A 92 -8.13 1.19 3.07
C PHE A 92 -8.99 0.67 1.91
N GLU A 93 -8.80 1.22 0.72
CA GLU A 93 -9.47 0.75 -0.50
C GLU A 93 -9.04 -0.69 -0.84
N MET A 94 -7.77 -1.04 -0.65
CA MET A 94 -7.29 -2.42 -0.80
C MET A 94 -7.97 -3.39 0.18
N VAL A 95 -8.17 -2.98 1.44
CA VAL A 95 -8.89 -3.77 2.44
C VAL A 95 -10.35 -3.95 2.06
N ASP A 96 -11.04 -2.87 1.68
CA ASP A 96 -12.44 -2.93 1.26
C ASP A 96 -12.64 -3.87 0.04
N GLU A 97 -11.73 -3.81 -0.92
CA GLU A 97 -11.75 -4.72 -2.07
C GLU A 97 -11.48 -6.17 -1.66
N ALA A 98 -10.54 -6.42 -0.75
CA ALA A 98 -10.24 -7.76 -0.27
C ALA A 98 -11.42 -8.39 0.48
N ILE A 99 -12.13 -7.59 1.31
CA ILE A 99 -13.32 -8.04 2.01
C ILE A 99 -14.42 -8.38 1.01
N ARG A 100 -14.71 -7.48 0.09
CA ARG A 100 -15.71 -7.71 -0.97
C ARG A 100 -15.38 -8.94 -1.81
N TYR A 101 -14.13 -9.11 -2.21
CA TYR A 101 -13.68 -10.29 -2.96
C TYR A 101 -13.96 -11.60 -2.19
N ASN A 102 -13.71 -11.60 -0.89
CA ASN A 102 -13.98 -12.76 -0.06
C ASN A 102 -15.49 -13.05 0.08
N GLU A 103 -16.31 -12.02 0.23
CA GLU A 103 -17.78 -12.12 0.33
C GLU A 103 -18.42 -12.63 -0.98
N GLU A 104 -17.92 -12.19 -2.11
CA GLU A 104 -18.38 -12.58 -3.45
C GLU A 104 -17.88 -13.97 -3.90
N GLY A 105 -17.15 -14.69 -3.05
CA GLY A 105 -16.66 -16.04 -3.34
C GLY A 105 -15.45 -16.08 -4.27
N GLY A 106 -14.66 -15.03 -4.31
CA GLY A 106 -13.39 -15.02 -5.04
C GLY A 106 -13.53 -14.78 -6.54
N GLY A 107 -14.48 -13.96 -6.95
CA GLY A 107 -14.68 -13.58 -8.37
C GLY A 107 -13.65 -12.61 -8.90
N SER A 108 -12.77 -13.09 -9.69
CA SER A 108 -12.17 -12.59 -10.94
C SER A 108 -11.38 -11.27 -11.02
N ILE A 109 -10.89 -10.64 -9.98
CA ILE A 109 -10.08 -9.43 -10.22
C ILE A 109 -8.59 -9.74 -10.32
N VAL A 110 -8.09 -10.70 -9.59
CA VAL A 110 -6.71 -11.24 -9.77
C VAL A 110 -6.71 -12.72 -9.45
N PRO A 111 -6.29 -13.60 -10.36
CA PRO A 111 -6.08 -15.00 -10.03
C PRO A 111 -4.92 -15.13 -9.04
N THR A 112 -5.21 -15.28 -7.77
CA THR A 112 -4.21 -15.55 -6.72
C THR A 112 -3.94 -17.04 -6.57
N LYS A 113 -4.17 -17.84 -7.60
CA LYS A 113 -3.71 -19.22 -7.64
C LYS A 113 -2.32 -19.25 -8.27
N VAL A 114 -1.33 -19.20 -7.41
CA VAL A 114 0.00 -19.71 -7.71
C VAL A 114 -0.03 -21.21 -7.54
#